data_6ec0ce747958d008d6b014b202e0b0a1
#
_entry.id   6ec0ce747958d008d6b014b202e0b0a1
#
_cell.length_a   1.000
_cell.length_b   1.000
_cell.length_c   1.000
_cell.angle_alpha   90.00
_cell.angle_beta   90.00
_cell.angle_gamma   90.00
#
_symmetry.space_group_name_H-M   'P 1'
#
loop_
_entity.id
_entity.type
_entity.pdbx_description
1 polymer ?
#
loop_
_entity_poly.entity_id
_entity_poly.type
_entity_poly.pdbx_seq_one_letter_code
_entity_poly.pdbx_strand_id
1 'polypeptide(L)'
;IKEVVPVDSDGDRIADVDDKCPGTLAGVRTDNLGCAIAQALTLQNIEFDLNKATLKASSQSLIDQAVSFFKQQDNLRAVVAGHTDDLGPDAKNQTLSQARANTVVKALVAGGLNANRFKAVGLGESMPSVANSTEENRARNRRVEFLLSTSAAN
;
A
#
# COMPACT_ATOMS: atom_id res chain seq x y z
N ILE A 1 -5.97 -22.96 -36.32
CA ILE A 1 -5.05 -21.95 -35.76
C ILE A 1 -5.38 -21.77 -34.28
N LYS A 2 -4.48 -22.18 -33.40
CA LYS A 2 -4.64 -21.94 -31.97
C LYS A 2 -4.40 -20.45 -31.71
N GLU A 3 -5.41 -19.78 -31.18
CA GLU A 3 -5.20 -18.47 -30.60
C GLU A 3 -4.19 -18.58 -29.44
N VAL A 4 -3.09 -17.86 -29.56
CA VAL A 4 -2.13 -17.73 -28.45
C VAL A 4 -2.64 -16.63 -27.54
N VAL A 5 -3.12 -17.01 -26.35
CA VAL A 5 -3.50 -16.04 -25.33
C VAL A 5 -2.20 -15.39 -24.80
N PRO A 6 -2.07 -14.07 -24.86
CA PRO A 6 -0.90 -13.40 -24.31
C PRO A 6 -0.74 -13.68 -22.82
N VAL A 7 0.50 -13.93 -22.38
CA VAL A 7 0.79 -14.16 -20.97
C VAL A 7 0.83 -12.83 -20.24
N ASP A 8 0.12 -12.76 -19.13
CA ASP A 8 0.06 -11.61 -18.21
C ASP A 8 0.38 -12.16 -16.81
N SER A 9 1.65 -12.08 -16.42
CA SER A 9 2.16 -12.76 -15.22
C SER A 9 1.75 -12.07 -13.91
N ASP A 10 1.53 -10.76 -13.94
CA ASP A 10 1.15 -10.00 -12.72
C ASP A 10 -0.35 -9.64 -12.67
N GLY A 11 -1.10 -9.97 -13.72
CA GLY A 11 -2.55 -9.80 -13.74
C GLY A 11 -3.01 -8.35 -13.88
N ASP A 12 -2.18 -7.46 -14.39
CA ASP A 12 -2.52 -6.04 -14.56
C ASP A 12 -3.24 -5.75 -15.89
N ARG A 13 -3.54 -6.78 -16.68
CA ARG A 13 -4.19 -6.76 -18.00
C ARG A 13 -3.28 -6.29 -19.14
N ILE A 14 -1.99 -6.16 -18.90
CA ILE A 14 -1.00 -5.88 -19.93
C ILE A 14 -0.19 -7.17 -20.16
N ALA A 15 -0.12 -7.63 -21.38
CA ALA A 15 0.65 -8.83 -21.71
C ALA A 15 2.13 -8.61 -21.42
N ASP A 16 2.83 -9.63 -20.93
CA ASP A 16 4.25 -9.53 -20.55
C ASP A 16 5.12 -8.92 -21.64
N VAL A 17 4.84 -9.19 -22.91
CA VAL A 17 5.58 -8.64 -24.05
C VAL A 17 5.45 -7.13 -24.17
N ASP A 18 4.36 -6.55 -23.69
CA ASP A 18 4.05 -5.12 -23.75
C ASP A 18 4.24 -4.43 -22.39
N ASP A 19 4.47 -5.21 -21.35
CA ASP A 19 4.56 -4.70 -19.97
C ASP A 19 5.98 -4.19 -19.69
N LYS A 20 6.10 -2.87 -19.47
CA LYS A 20 7.37 -2.21 -19.11
C LYS A 20 7.64 -2.19 -17.62
N CYS A 21 6.65 -2.51 -16.79
CA CYS A 21 6.72 -2.48 -15.34
C CYS A 21 6.14 -3.80 -14.77
N PRO A 22 6.81 -4.94 -14.99
CA PRO A 22 6.30 -6.23 -14.53
C PRO A 22 6.24 -6.28 -12.99
N GLY A 23 5.44 -7.19 -12.47
CA GLY A 23 5.33 -7.39 -11.03
C GLY A 23 4.47 -6.35 -10.32
N THR A 24 3.44 -5.83 -11.00
CA THR A 24 2.51 -4.87 -10.41
C THR A 24 1.83 -5.45 -9.18
N LEU A 25 1.84 -4.68 -8.10
CA LEU A 25 1.17 -5.06 -6.85
C LEU A 25 -0.33 -5.17 -7.06
N ALA A 26 -0.96 -6.18 -6.44
CA ALA A 26 -2.39 -6.43 -6.57
C ALA A 26 -3.22 -5.18 -6.22
N GLY A 27 -4.21 -4.88 -7.05
CA GLY A 27 -5.10 -3.72 -6.89
C GLY A 27 -4.58 -2.42 -7.50
N VAL A 28 -3.34 -2.37 -7.97
CA VAL A 28 -2.77 -1.17 -8.61
C VAL A 28 -3.27 -1.06 -10.05
N ARG A 29 -3.75 0.12 -10.40
CA ARG A 29 -4.12 0.46 -11.78
C ARG A 29 -2.87 0.93 -12.54
N THR A 30 -2.78 0.57 -13.79
CA THR A 30 -1.62 0.84 -14.62
C THR A 30 -2.00 1.62 -15.89
N ASP A 31 -1.00 2.21 -16.52
CA ASP A 31 -1.12 2.79 -17.85
C ASP A 31 -1.01 1.71 -18.95
N ASN A 32 -0.96 2.12 -20.21
CA ASN A 32 -0.89 1.19 -21.35
C ASN A 32 0.43 0.38 -21.41
N LEU A 33 1.43 0.78 -20.63
CA LEU A 33 2.73 0.09 -20.54
C LEU A 33 2.84 -0.80 -19.31
N GLY A 34 1.75 -0.96 -18.54
CA GLY A 34 1.74 -1.75 -17.30
C GLY A 34 2.37 -1.04 -16.11
N CYS A 35 2.63 0.26 -16.19
CA CYS A 35 3.24 1.03 -15.11
C CYS A 35 2.18 1.72 -14.26
N ALA A 36 2.41 1.75 -12.94
CA ALA A 36 1.47 2.33 -11.99
C ALA A 36 1.22 3.81 -12.25
N ILE A 37 -0.05 4.20 -12.17
CA ILE A 37 -0.47 5.61 -12.22
C ILE A 37 -0.74 6.11 -10.80
N ALA A 38 -0.86 7.44 -10.65
CA ALA A 38 -1.23 8.06 -9.36
C ALA A 38 -2.60 7.56 -8.90
N GLN A 39 -2.68 7.06 -7.67
CA GLN A 39 -3.90 6.45 -7.12
C GLN A 39 -3.78 6.21 -5.62
N ALA A 40 -4.91 5.98 -4.96
CA ALA A 40 -4.93 5.45 -3.59
C ALA A 40 -5.06 3.92 -3.66
N LEU A 41 -4.20 3.23 -2.92
CA LEU A 41 -4.21 1.76 -2.82
C LEU A 41 -4.35 1.37 -1.35
N THR A 42 -5.41 0.65 -1.01
CA THR A 42 -5.55 0.07 0.32
C THR A 42 -4.74 -1.23 0.40
N LEU A 43 -3.86 -1.30 1.39
CA LEU A 43 -3.09 -2.52 1.63
C LEU A 43 -3.96 -3.53 2.36
N GLN A 44 -4.42 -4.53 1.63
CA GLN A 44 -5.18 -5.65 2.18
C GLN A 44 -4.26 -6.53 3.02
N ASN A 45 -4.74 -6.97 4.18
CA ASN A 45 -4.06 -7.94 5.04
C ASN A 45 -2.76 -7.44 5.71
N ILE A 46 -2.52 -6.14 5.77
CA ILE A 46 -1.50 -5.58 6.65
C ILE A 46 -2.08 -5.60 8.07
N GLU A 47 -1.45 -6.37 8.95
CA GLU A 47 -1.90 -6.55 10.32
C GLU A 47 -0.82 -6.17 11.32
N PHE A 48 -1.26 -5.62 12.44
CA PHE A 48 -0.41 -5.23 13.57
C PHE A 48 -0.88 -5.97 14.83
N ASP A 49 0.02 -6.11 15.79
CA ASP A 49 -0.36 -6.59 17.11
C ASP A 49 -1.35 -5.63 17.76
N LEU A 50 -2.23 -6.15 18.60
CA LEU A 50 -3.30 -5.37 19.22
C LEU A 50 -2.75 -4.16 19.97
N ASN A 51 -3.29 -2.97 19.66
CA ASN A 51 -2.89 -1.68 20.21
C ASN A 51 -1.39 -1.35 20.05
N LYS A 52 -0.74 -1.97 19.08
CA LYS A 52 0.70 -1.77 18.82
C LYS A 52 0.94 -1.41 17.36
N ALA A 53 2.12 -0.87 17.10
CA ALA A 53 2.61 -0.60 15.75
C ALA A 53 3.58 -1.70 15.27
N THR A 54 3.59 -2.85 15.91
CA THR A 54 4.42 -3.99 15.51
C THR A 54 3.70 -4.81 14.46
N LEU A 55 4.32 -4.94 13.28
CA LEU A 55 3.77 -5.78 12.20
C LEU A 55 3.76 -7.26 12.61
N LYS A 56 2.65 -7.92 12.32
CA LYS A 56 2.60 -9.38 12.45
C LYS A 56 3.45 -10.04 11.38
N ALA A 57 4.03 -11.18 11.71
CA ALA A 57 4.85 -11.96 10.77
C ALA A 57 4.10 -12.30 9.47
N SER A 58 2.78 -12.50 9.54
CA SER A 58 1.93 -12.75 8.39
C SER A 58 1.92 -11.61 7.37
N SER A 59 2.24 -10.38 7.78
CA SER A 59 2.27 -9.21 6.92
C SER A 59 3.60 -9.03 6.17
N GLN A 60 4.64 -9.74 6.55
CA GLN A 60 5.97 -9.60 5.94
C GLN A 60 5.97 -9.92 4.45
N SER A 61 5.21 -10.94 4.04
CA SER A 61 5.10 -11.31 2.62
C SER A 61 4.55 -10.17 1.76
N LEU A 62 3.55 -9.44 2.26
CA LEU A 62 3.00 -8.30 1.54
C LEU A 62 3.99 -7.13 1.48
N ILE A 63 4.74 -6.90 2.56
CA ILE A 63 5.83 -5.91 2.56
C ILE A 63 6.88 -6.28 1.51
N ASP A 64 7.28 -7.55 1.43
CA ASP A 64 8.27 -8.01 0.44
C ASP A 64 7.77 -7.81 -1.00
N GLN A 65 6.48 -8.05 -1.24
CA GLN A 65 5.86 -7.78 -2.55
C GLN A 65 5.88 -6.29 -2.87
N ALA A 66 5.58 -5.43 -1.90
CA ALA A 66 5.62 -3.98 -2.07
C ALA A 66 7.05 -3.51 -2.36
N VAL A 67 8.05 -4.05 -1.67
CA VAL A 67 9.46 -3.73 -1.93
C VAL A 67 9.82 -4.04 -3.38
N SER A 68 9.49 -5.23 -3.86
CA SER A 68 9.76 -5.64 -5.25
C SER A 68 9.07 -4.72 -6.25
N PHE A 69 7.82 -4.38 -5.97
CA PHE A 69 7.03 -3.46 -6.81
C PHE A 69 7.70 -2.08 -6.94
N PHE A 70 8.09 -1.48 -5.82
CA PHE A 70 8.75 -0.17 -5.85
C PHE A 70 10.16 -0.22 -6.46
N LYS A 71 10.87 -1.33 -6.34
CA LYS A 71 12.19 -1.48 -6.98
C LYS A 71 12.11 -1.47 -8.50
N GLN A 72 11.00 -1.90 -9.07
CA GLN A 72 10.80 -1.93 -10.51
C GLN A 72 10.30 -0.62 -11.09
N GLN A 73 9.91 0.33 -10.26
CA GLN A 73 9.36 1.62 -10.70
C GLN A 73 10.02 2.77 -9.95
N ASP A 74 11.20 3.16 -10.39
CA ASP A 74 12.06 4.14 -9.69
C ASP A 74 11.42 5.50 -9.48
N ASN A 75 10.47 5.89 -10.36
CA ASN A 75 9.79 7.19 -10.28
C ASN A 75 8.54 7.16 -9.38
N LEU A 76 8.18 6.01 -8.84
CA LEU A 76 7.00 5.88 -7.99
C LEU A 76 7.30 6.29 -6.56
N ARG A 77 6.43 7.12 -6.00
CA ARG A 77 6.46 7.59 -4.62
C ARG A 77 5.15 7.27 -3.92
N ALA A 78 5.15 7.23 -2.61
CA ALA A 78 3.94 6.99 -1.84
C ALA A 78 3.90 7.79 -0.54
N VAL A 79 2.71 8.30 -0.23
CA VAL A 79 2.37 8.66 1.15
C VAL A 79 1.76 7.40 1.77
N VAL A 80 2.32 6.96 2.88
CA VAL A 80 1.80 5.81 3.63
C VAL A 80 0.90 6.35 4.73
N ALA A 81 -0.40 6.17 4.58
CA ALA A 81 -1.42 6.70 5.47
C ALA A 81 -1.98 5.61 6.37
N GLY A 82 -1.82 5.77 7.68
CA GLY A 82 -2.40 4.88 8.68
C GLY A 82 -3.76 5.39 9.15
N HIS A 83 -4.72 4.49 9.27
CA HIS A 83 -6.08 4.78 9.73
C HIS A 83 -6.49 3.87 10.87
N THR A 84 -7.36 4.38 11.74
CA THR A 84 -7.98 3.62 12.83
C THR A 84 -9.50 3.63 12.69
N ASP A 85 -10.18 2.80 13.51
CA ASP A 85 -11.60 2.98 13.79
C ASP A 85 -11.80 4.11 14.81
N ASP A 86 -13.04 4.31 15.25
CA ASP A 86 -13.40 5.38 16.19
C ASP A 86 -13.42 4.93 17.67
N LEU A 87 -12.97 3.72 17.97
CA LEU A 87 -12.90 3.24 19.34
C LEU A 87 -11.66 3.80 20.06
N GLY A 88 -11.88 4.28 21.27
CA GLY A 88 -10.84 4.86 22.10
C GLY A 88 -10.61 6.36 21.84
N PRO A 89 -9.72 6.98 22.63
CA PRO A 89 -9.44 8.42 22.51
C PRO A 89 -8.85 8.78 21.13
N ASP A 90 -9.32 9.87 20.56
CA ASP A 90 -8.85 10.38 19.25
C ASP A 90 -7.34 10.62 19.24
N ALA A 91 -6.79 11.25 20.28
CA ALA A 91 -5.35 11.50 20.37
C ALA A 91 -4.53 10.20 20.37
N LYS A 92 -5.01 9.14 21.02
CA LYS A 92 -4.36 7.84 21.04
C LYS A 92 -4.42 7.20 19.65
N ASN A 93 -5.55 7.28 18.96
CA ASN A 93 -5.72 6.77 17.60
C ASN A 93 -4.82 7.50 16.61
N GLN A 94 -4.68 8.82 16.76
CA GLN A 94 -3.77 9.61 15.94
C GLN A 94 -2.32 9.16 16.12
N THR A 95 -1.87 8.98 17.35
CA THR A 95 -0.52 8.53 17.65
C THR A 95 -0.27 7.10 17.13
N LEU A 96 -1.23 6.21 17.34
CA LEU A 96 -1.11 4.82 16.89
C LEU A 96 -1.05 4.71 15.36
N SER A 97 -1.89 5.45 14.66
CA SER A 97 -1.90 5.44 13.20
C SER A 97 -0.60 5.98 12.61
N GLN A 98 -0.04 7.04 13.21
CA GLN A 98 1.26 7.56 12.80
C GLN A 98 2.38 6.54 13.04
N ALA A 99 2.38 5.87 14.18
CA ALA A 99 3.36 4.85 14.50
C ALA A 99 3.28 3.65 13.53
N ARG A 100 2.08 3.24 13.15
CA ARG A 100 1.87 2.17 12.18
C ARG A 100 2.35 2.55 10.79
N ALA A 101 2.06 3.76 10.34
CA ALA A 101 2.58 4.27 9.07
C ALA A 101 4.11 4.32 9.08
N ASN A 102 4.71 4.79 10.17
CA ASN A 102 6.16 4.79 10.35
C ASN A 102 6.75 3.38 10.26
N THR A 103 6.10 2.40 10.87
CA THR A 103 6.54 1.00 10.84
C THR A 103 6.56 0.45 9.41
N VAL A 104 5.54 0.73 8.62
CA VAL A 104 5.48 0.30 7.22
C VAL A 104 6.62 0.94 6.42
N VAL A 105 6.84 2.25 6.55
CA VAL A 105 7.94 2.93 5.85
C VAL A 105 9.29 2.33 6.25
N LYS A 106 9.52 2.08 7.53
CA LYS A 106 10.77 1.46 8.00
C LYS A 106 10.98 0.08 7.39
N ALA A 107 9.92 -0.72 7.26
CA ALA A 107 10.00 -2.04 6.65
C ALA A 107 10.37 -1.96 5.17
N LEU A 108 9.81 -1.00 4.45
CA LEU A 108 10.12 -0.76 3.04
C LEU A 108 11.59 -0.35 2.86
N VAL A 109 12.07 0.55 3.71
CA VAL A 109 13.46 1.01 3.69
C VAL A 109 14.42 -0.13 4.05
N ALA A 110 14.06 -0.95 5.02
CA ALA A 110 14.84 -2.15 5.39
C ALA A 110 14.96 -3.14 4.23
N GLY A 111 13.98 -3.16 3.32
CA GLY A 111 14.01 -3.96 2.11
C GLY A 111 14.90 -3.39 1.00
N GLY A 112 15.53 -2.24 1.21
CA GLY A 112 16.45 -1.63 0.26
C GLY A 112 15.92 -0.42 -0.50
N LEU A 113 14.74 0.09 -0.14
CA LEU A 113 14.16 1.28 -0.79
C LEU A 113 14.68 2.57 -0.13
N ASN A 114 14.75 3.64 -0.92
CA ASN A 114 15.18 4.94 -0.43
C ASN A 114 14.05 5.61 0.37
N ALA A 115 14.35 6.07 1.58
CA ALA A 115 13.39 6.74 2.45
C ALA A 115 12.75 7.99 1.83
N ASN A 116 13.44 8.66 0.92
CA ASN A 116 12.93 9.86 0.24
C ASN A 116 11.70 9.60 -0.64
N ARG A 117 11.43 8.34 -0.94
CA ARG A 117 10.28 7.95 -1.77
C ARG A 117 8.97 7.87 -0.98
N PHE A 118 9.05 7.90 0.36
CA PHE A 118 7.92 7.65 1.23
C PHE A 118 7.73 8.75 2.27
N LYS A 119 6.46 9.03 2.58
CA LYS A 119 6.09 9.88 3.69
C LYS A 119 5.05 9.13 4.53
N ALA A 120 5.29 9.03 5.83
CA ALA A 120 4.36 8.38 6.75
C ALA A 120 3.44 9.44 7.38
N VAL A 121 2.13 9.20 7.31
CA VAL A 121 1.10 10.08 7.86
C VAL A 121 0.10 9.26 8.64
N GLY A 122 -0.17 9.65 9.89
CA GLY A 122 -1.27 9.11 10.67
C GLY A 122 -2.50 9.98 10.53
N LEU A 123 -3.62 9.40 10.14
CA LEU A 123 -4.89 10.10 10.00
C LEU A 123 -5.89 9.72 11.10
N GLY A 124 -5.52 8.78 11.99
CA GLY A 124 -6.38 8.35 13.08
C GLY A 124 -7.75 7.92 12.56
N GLU A 125 -8.80 8.36 13.22
CA GLU A 125 -10.19 8.08 12.86
C GLU A 125 -10.83 9.11 11.91
N SER A 126 -10.06 10.11 11.48
CA SER A 126 -10.61 11.29 10.77
C SER A 126 -11.12 11.03 9.36
N MET A 127 -10.68 9.95 8.72
CA MET A 127 -11.00 9.63 7.32
C MET A 127 -11.54 8.19 7.20
N PRO A 128 -12.70 7.88 7.76
CA PRO A 128 -13.25 6.53 7.66
C PRO A 128 -13.64 6.20 6.21
N SER A 129 -13.35 4.96 5.81
CA SER A 129 -13.77 4.43 4.51
C SER A 129 -15.27 4.06 4.50
N VAL A 130 -15.75 3.59 5.65
CA VAL A 130 -17.15 3.21 5.89
C VAL A 130 -17.56 3.71 7.27
N ALA A 131 -18.88 3.76 7.55
CA ALA A 131 -19.37 4.13 8.87
C ALA A 131 -18.88 3.14 9.94
N ASN A 132 -18.47 3.62 11.12
CA ASN A 132 -18.00 2.80 12.25
C ASN A 132 -19.19 2.17 13.04
N SER A 133 -20.19 1.66 12.35
CA SER A 133 -21.43 1.18 12.96
C SER A 133 -21.43 -0.28 13.36
N THR A 134 -20.49 -1.08 12.82
CA THR A 134 -20.34 -2.50 13.11
C THR A 134 -18.87 -2.84 13.27
N GLU A 135 -18.57 -4.00 13.89
CA GLU A 135 -17.19 -4.47 13.99
C GLU A 135 -16.56 -4.73 12.61
N GLU A 136 -17.35 -5.25 11.66
CA GLU A 136 -16.87 -5.43 10.28
C GLU A 136 -16.44 -4.12 9.65
N ASN A 137 -17.24 -3.07 9.82
CA ASN A 137 -16.94 -1.74 9.30
C ASN A 137 -15.75 -1.12 10.02
N ARG A 138 -15.66 -1.27 11.34
CA ARG A 138 -14.48 -0.81 12.10
C ARG A 138 -13.21 -1.49 11.62
N ALA A 139 -13.27 -2.78 11.36
CA ALA A 139 -12.14 -3.54 10.82
C ALA A 139 -11.68 -2.99 9.45
N ARG A 140 -12.61 -2.58 8.60
CA ARG A 140 -12.28 -1.94 7.31
C ARG A 140 -11.61 -0.58 7.49
N ASN A 141 -11.96 0.15 8.54
CA ASN A 141 -11.37 1.45 8.83
C ASN A 141 -9.95 1.33 9.41
N ARG A 142 -9.63 0.22 10.08
CA ARG A 142 -8.28 -0.09 10.55
C ARG A 142 -7.43 -0.57 9.37
N ARG A 143 -6.84 0.38 8.64
CA ARG A 143 -6.14 0.08 7.39
C ARG A 143 -4.90 0.95 7.20
N VAL A 144 -4.04 0.53 6.29
CA VAL A 144 -2.95 1.33 5.76
C VAL A 144 -3.20 1.52 4.27
N GLU A 145 -3.06 2.74 3.79
CA GLU A 145 -3.18 3.07 2.37
C GLU A 145 -1.87 3.62 1.85
N PHE A 146 -1.58 3.29 0.60
CA PHE A 146 -0.55 3.96 -0.19
C PHE A 146 -1.21 4.96 -1.12
N LEU A 147 -0.86 6.23 -0.97
CA LEU A 147 -1.23 7.27 -1.93
C LEU A 147 -0.09 7.37 -2.92
N LEU A 148 -0.23 6.68 -4.05
CA LEU A 148 0.82 6.57 -5.07
C LEU A 148 0.87 7.81 -5.93
N SER A 149 2.08 8.29 -6.19
CA SER A 149 2.32 9.37 -7.15
C SER A 149 3.59 9.07 -7.94
N THR A 150 3.64 9.58 -9.15
CA THR A 150 4.85 9.52 -9.95
C THR A 150 5.58 10.84 -9.81
N SER A 151 6.92 10.78 -9.63
CA SER A 151 7.69 12.01 -9.67
C SER A 151 7.60 12.58 -11.09
N ALA A 152 7.28 13.87 -11.20
CA ALA A 152 7.39 14.53 -12.47
C ALA A 152 8.84 14.38 -12.96
N ALA A 153 9.00 13.86 -14.17
CA ALA A 153 10.31 13.81 -14.80
C ALA A 153 10.80 15.27 -14.96
N ASN A 154 11.81 15.60 -14.21
CA ASN A 154 12.46 16.90 -14.33
C ASN A 154 13.62 16.82 -15.30
#